data_0ce584a6d505b7b376379f9d1c86a2be
#
_entry.id   0ce584a6d505b7b376379f9d1c86a2be
#
_cell.length_a   1.000
_cell.length_b   1.000
_cell.length_c   1.000
_cell.angle_alpha   90.00
_cell.angle_beta   90.00
_cell.angle_gamma   90.00
#
_symmetry.space_group_name_H-M   'P 1'
#
loop_
_entity.id
_entity.type
_entity.pdbx_description
1 polymer ?
#
loop_
_entity_poly.entity_id
_entity_poly.type
_entity_poly.pdbx_seq_one_letter_code
_entity_poly.pdbx_strand_id
1 'polypeptide(L)'
;MNAKIIIIGNEILNGFTKDLNAGFLIKTLIKYDVIVHNVVFIKDEIPFIIEELKQIKSIDFVFLTGGLGPTSDDVTSKALDIFFSQTKPKLLNNEIGTAPGLWYRKGKVNYFSFPGVPSEMKLMSKNLFSFFFDKKKKENTFFQVNTIGVPESKLSLLLHNFEK
;
A
#
# COMPACT_ATOMS: atom_id res chain seq x y z
N MET A 1 1.97 -6.45 -12.95
CA MET A 1 2.26 -5.07 -12.46
C MET A 1 2.84 -5.18 -11.06
N ASN A 2 3.78 -4.28 -10.70
CA ASN A 2 4.55 -4.37 -9.47
C ASN A 2 4.23 -3.20 -8.54
N ALA A 3 4.03 -3.48 -7.26
CA ALA A 3 3.71 -2.48 -6.26
C ALA A 3 4.67 -2.52 -5.06
N LYS A 4 4.81 -1.38 -4.41
CA LYS A 4 5.45 -1.20 -3.10
C LYS A 4 4.47 -0.51 -2.16
N ILE A 5 4.43 -0.93 -0.91
CA ILE A 5 3.61 -0.32 0.14
C ILE A 5 4.54 0.29 1.18
N ILE A 6 4.26 1.53 1.57
CA ILE A 6 5.02 2.29 2.57
C ILE A 6 4.04 2.70 3.66
N ILE A 7 4.23 2.18 4.86
CA ILE A 7 3.45 2.52 6.05
C ILE A 7 4.24 3.52 6.88
N ILE A 8 3.65 4.68 7.11
CA ILE A 8 4.26 5.80 7.80
C ILE A 8 3.55 6.00 9.13
N GLY A 9 4.27 5.89 10.24
CA GLY A 9 3.69 6.09 11.56
C GLY A 9 4.60 5.60 12.67
N ASN A 10 4.95 6.51 13.57
CA ASN A 10 5.78 6.21 14.75
C ASN A 10 5.05 5.29 15.73
N GLU A 11 3.72 5.42 15.85
CA GLU A 11 2.87 4.59 16.72
C GLU A 11 2.86 3.11 16.31
N ILE A 12 3.05 2.84 14.99
CA ILE A 12 3.13 1.48 14.48
C ILE A 12 4.52 0.90 14.77
N LEU A 13 5.58 1.67 14.53
CA LEU A 13 6.96 1.27 14.80
C LEU A 13 7.21 1.01 16.29
N ASN A 14 6.56 1.78 17.16
CA ASN A 14 6.68 1.63 18.62
C ASN A 14 5.75 0.54 19.18
N GLY A 15 4.94 -0.11 18.33
CA GLY A 15 4.04 -1.17 18.73
C GLY A 15 2.78 -0.72 19.46
N PHE A 16 2.50 0.59 19.54
CA PHE A 16 1.29 1.12 20.18
C PHE A 16 0.04 0.86 19.34
N THR A 17 0.20 0.82 18.01
CA THR A 17 -0.91 0.59 17.09
C THR A 17 -0.56 -0.53 16.12
N LYS A 18 -1.51 -1.45 15.91
CA LYS A 18 -1.37 -2.49 14.90
C LYS A 18 -1.71 -1.95 13.53
N ASP A 19 -0.83 -2.16 12.55
CA ASP A 19 -1.15 -1.84 11.16
C ASP A 19 -2.30 -2.73 10.63
N LEU A 20 -3.27 -2.09 10.00
CA LEU A 20 -4.39 -2.74 9.31
C LEU A 20 -4.42 -2.41 7.80
N ASN A 21 -3.57 -1.49 7.36
CA ASN A 21 -3.57 -0.95 6.02
C ASN A 21 -2.80 -1.84 5.04
N ALA A 22 -1.61 -2.29 5.41
CA ALA A 22 -0.78 -3.14 4.57
C ALA A 22 -1.50 -4.43 4.18
N GLY A 23 -2.05 -5.14 5.17
CA GLY A 23 -2.77 -6.40 4.93
C GLY A 23 -4.00 -6.23 4.02
N PHE A 24 -4.72 -5.12 4.14
CA PHE A 24 -5.84 -4.80 3.26
C PHE A 24 -5.37 -4.51 1.83
N LEU A 25 -4.34 -3.66 1.67
CA LEU A 25 -3.78 -3.32 0.36
C LEU A 25 -3.27 -4.56 -0.37
N ILE A 26 -2.49 -5.42 0.30
CA ILE A 26 -1.99 -6.67 -0.27
C ILE A 26 -3.15 -7.53 -0.78
N LYS A 27 -4.13 -7.82 0.09
CA LYS A 27 -5.30 -8.67 -0.27
C LYS A 27 -6.12 -8.08 -1.42
N THR A 28 -6.13 -6.77 -1.55
CA THR A 28 -6.88 -6.10 -2.61
C THR A 28 -6.10 -6.08 -3.92
N LEU A 29 -4.82 -5.73 -3.89
CA LEU A 29 -3.95 -5.64 -5.07
C LEU A 29 -3.79 -6.98 -5.78
N ILE A 30 -3.71 -8.07 -5.02
CA ILE A 30 -3.59 -9.42 -5.57
C ILE A 30 -4.79 -9.82 -6.43
N LYS A 31 -6.00 -9.31 -6.12
CA LYS A 31 -7.21 -9.53 -6.92
C LYS A 31 -7.14 -8.86 -8.30
N TYR A 32 -6.25 -7.89 -8.46
CA TYR A 32 -6.01 -7.17 -9.71
C TYR A 32 -4.72 -7.59 -10.42
N ASP A 33 -4.12 -8.70 -10.01
CA ASP A 33 -2.85 -9.21 -10.55
C ASP A 33 -1.69 -8.21 -10.40
N VAL A 34 -1.70 -7.50 -9.28
CA VAL A 34 -0.62 -6.60 -8.87
C VAL A 34 0.22 -7.28 -7.79
N ILE A 35 1.48 -7.52 -8.11
CA ILE A 35 2.44 -8.17 -7.22
C ILE A 35 3.01 -7.13 -6.25
N VAL A 36 2.81 -7.33 -4.95
CA VAL A 36 3.45 -6.51 -3.93
C VAL A 36 4.85 -7.05 -3.67
N HIS A 37 5.87 -6.30 -4.09
CA HIS A 37 7.27 -6.68 -3.93
C HIS A 37 7.75 -6.57 -2.49
N ASN A 38 7.37 -5.49 -1.82
CA ASN A 38 7.69 -5.30 -0.41
C ASN A 38 6.73 -4.35 0.28
N VAL A 39 6.70 -4.47 1.61
CA VAL A 39 6.05 -3.54 2.52
C VAL A 39 7.10 -3.03 3.47
N VAL A 40 7.21 -1.72 3.63
CA VAL A 40 8.13 -1.10 4.57
C VAL A 40 7.36 -0.25 5.58
N PHE A 41 7.85 -0.25 6.81
CA PHE A 41 7.35 0.59 7.89
C PHE A 41 8.44 1.62 8.18
N ILE A 42 8.10 2.90 8.11
CA ILE A 42 9.05 3.97 8.28
C ILE A 42 8.54 5.02 9.28
N LYS A 43 9.48 5.79 9.82
CA LYS A 43 9.18 6.91 10.70
C LYS A 43 8.42 8.00 9.96
N ASP A 44 7.54 8.67 10.69
CA ASP A 44 6.84 9.88 10.22
C ASP A 44 7.77 11.10 10.32
N GLU A 45 8.83 11.07 9.50
CA GLU A 45 9.85 12.11 9.39
C GLU A 45 10.22 12.30 7.92
N ILE A 46 10.33 13.54 7.46
CA ILE A 46 10.60 13.91 6.07
C ILE A 46 11.82 13.18 5.47
N PRO A 47 12.98 13.12 6.14
CA PRO A 47 14.16 12.46 5.57
C PRO A 47 13.94 10.97 5.25
N PHE A 48 13.27 10.23 6.15
CA PHE A 48 13.00 8.80 5.96
C PHE A 48 12.05 8.55 4.80
N ILE A 49 11.01 9.39 4.66
CA ILE A 49 10.06 9.30 3.56
C ILE A 49 10.76 9.56 2.22
N ILE A 50 11.57 10.62 2.13
CA ILE A 50 12.31 10.97 0.91
C ILE A 50 13.32 9.89 0.54
N GLU A 51 14.05 9.34 1.51
CA GLU A 51 15.03 8.28 1.29
C GLU A 51 14.35 7.04 0.71
N GLU A 52 13.24 6.63 1.28
CA GLU A 52 12.48 5.48 0.82
C GLU A 52 11.93 5.68 -0.60
N LEU A 53 11.46 6.89 -0.94
CA LEU A 53 10.99 7.23 -2.27
C LEU A 53 12.11 7.24 -3.34
N LYS A 54 13.35 7.60 -2.96
CA LYS A 54 14.52 7.56 -3.86
C LYS A 54 14.93 6.14 -4.24
N GLN A 55 14.60 5.14 -3.41
CA GLN A 55 14.93 3.74 -3.65
C GLN A 55 13.96 3.03 -4.60
N ILE A 56 12.90 3.71 -5.07
CA ILE A 56 11.90 3.11 -5.96
C ILE A 56 12.53 2.77 -7.30
N LYS A 57 12.59 1.46 -7.61
CA LYS A 57 13.09 0.92 -8.88
C LYS A 57 12.20 -0.23 -9.34
N SER A 58 11.89 -0.29 -10.63
CA SER A 58 11.11 -1.37 -11.25
C SER A 58 9.73 -1.61 -10.62
N ILE A 59 9.10 -0.53 -10.15
CA ILE A 59 7.78 -0.50 -9.52
C ILE A 59 6.84 0.32 -10.39
N ASP A 60 5.61 -0.14 -10.57
CA ASP A 60 4.56 0.57 -11.32
C ASP A 60 3.69 1.42 -10.38
N PHE A 61 3.49 0.95 -9.13
CA PHE A 61 2.61 1.58 -8.15
C PHE A 61 3.28 1.65 -6.77
N VAL A 62 3.25 2.83 -6.16
CA VAL A 62 3.66 3.04 -4.77
C VAL A 62 2.46 3.50 -3.97
N PHE A 63 2.13 2.77 -2.91
CA PHE A 63 1.06 3.11 -2.00
C PHE A 63 1.64 3.53 -0.66
N LEU A 64 1.39 4.78 -0.28
CA LEU A 64 1.77 5.33 1.02
C LEU A 64 0.52 5.44 1.90
N THR A 65 0.63 5.21 3.19
CA THR A 65 -0.46 5.43 4.15
C THR A 65 0.10 5.96 5.46
N GLY A 66 -0.52 7.00 5.99
CA GLY A 66 -0.14 7.73 7.18
C GLY A 66 0.45 9.11 6.93
N GLY A 67 0.47 9.96 7.94
CA GLY A 67 1.09 11.29 7.92
C GLY A 67 0.44 12.32 6.99
N LEU A 68 -0.86 12.18 6.65
CA LEU A 68 -1.62 13.13 5.82
C LEU A 68 -2.59 14.01 6.60
N GLY A 69 -2.68 13.86 7.91
CA GLY A 69 -3.58 14.65 8.73
C GLY A 69 -3.13 16.12 8.89
N PRO A 70 -3.92 16.92 9.61
CA PRO A 70 -3.65 18.34 9.82
C PRO A 70 -2.71 18.63 11.01
N THR A 71 -2.16 17.60 11.64
CA THR A 71 -1.30 17.76 12.82
C THR A 71 0.14 18.09 12.46
N SER A 72 0.92 18.60 13.42
CA SER A 72 2.33 18.92 13.19
C SER A 72 3.17 17.73 12.78
N ASP A 73 2.75 16.53 13.20
CA ASP A 73 3.42 15.27 12.94
C ASP A 73 3.09 14.68 11.56
N ASP A 74 2.08 15.24 10.89
CA ASP A 74 1.67 14.82 9.55
C ASP A 74 2.58 15.44 8.48
N VAL A 75 3.72 14.83 8.26
CA VAL A 75 4.76 15.37 7.36
C VAL A 75 4.81 14.74 5.98
N THR A 76 3.96 13.74 5.72
CA THR A 76 3.95 13.00 4.44
C THR A 76 3.69 13.92 3.25
N SER A 77 2.72 14.83 3.35
CA SER A 77 2.42 15.83 2.30
C SER A 77 3.64 16.68 1.96
N LYS A 78 4.35 17.19 3.00
CA LYS A 78 5.56 18.01 2.82
C LYS A 78 6.69 17.22 2.18
N ALA A 79 6.88 15.97 2.60
CA ALA A 79 7.90 15.09 2.02
C ALA A 79 7.64 14.81 0.53
N LEU A 80 6.37 14.57 0.17
CA LEU A 80 5.96 14.35 -1.21
C LEU A 80 6.15 15.63 -2.05
N ASP A 81 5.78 16.81 -1.53
CA ASP A 81 5.99 18.09 -2.24
C ASP A 81 7.48 18.34 -2.52
N ILE A 82 8.35 18.03 -1.55
CA ILE A 82 9.80 18.13 -1.75
C ILE A 82 10.28 17.13 -2.80
N PHE A 83 9.87 15.86 -2.70
CA PHE A 83 10.32 14.79 -3.58
C PHE A 83 9.87 14.99 -5.04
N PHE A 84 8.66 15.51 -5.23
CA PHE A 84 8.10 15.82 -6.56
C PHE A 84 8.40 17.23 -7.06
N SER A 85 9.27 18.00 -6.37
CA SER A 85 9.70 19.34 -6.77
C SER A 85 8.52 20.27 -7.06
N GLN A 86 7.55 20.31 -6.14
CA GLN A 86 6.35 21.14 -6.21
C GLN A 86 5.38 20.80 -7.37
N THR A 87 5.51 19.64 -7.96
CA THR A 87 4.47 19.16 -8.89
C THR A 87 3.17 18.97 -8.13
N LYS A 88 2.10 19.63 -8.56
CA LYS A 88 0.80 19.53 -7.88
C LYS A 88 0.22 18.12 -8.01
N PRO A 89 -0.20 17.48 -6.92
CA PRO A 89 -0.88 16.20 -6.97
C PRO A 89 -2.30 16.35 -7.53
N LYS A 90 -2.84 15.26 -8.06
CA LYS A 90 -4.28 15.09 -8.15
C LYS A 90 -4.81 14.68 -6.78
N LEU A 91 -5.85 15.36 -6.32
CA LEU A 91 -6.49 15.04 -5.06
C LEU A 91 -7.41 13.82 -5.24
N LEU A 92 -7.34 12.91 -4.29
CA LEU A 92 -8.26 11.78 -4.17
C LEU A 92 -9.32 12.13 -3.12
N ASN A 93 -10.59 12.02 -3.51
CA ASN A 93 -11.70 12.35 -2.62
C ASN A 93 -11.74 11.41 -1.41
N ASN A 94 -11.90 12.00 -0.23
CA ASN A 94 -12.11 11.31 1.03
C ASN A 94 -13.52 11.60 1.52
N GLU A 95 -14.43 10.65 1.36
CA GLU A 95 -15.85 10.84 1.64
C GLU A 95 -16.18 10.80 3.14
N ILE A 96 -15.30 10.29 3.97
CA ILE A 96 -15.55 10.05 5.40
C ILE A 96 -14.54 10.72 6.33
N GLY A 97 -13.51 11.35 5.78
CA GLY A 97 -12.48 12.05 6.54
C GLY A 97 -12.20 13.45 5.98
N THR A 98 -11.29 14.17 6.62
CA THR A 98 -10.96 15.56 6.26
C THR A 98 -9.74 15.68 5.35
N ALA A 99 -8.77 14.77 5.47
CA ALA A 99 -7.55 14.79 4.68
C ALA A 99 -7.78 14.12 3.31
N PRO A 100 -7.62 14.83 2.18
CA PRO A 100 -7.67 14.20 0.87
C PRO A 100 -6.45 13.28 0.69
N GLY A 101 -6.61 12.25 -0.12
CA GLY A 101 -5.45 11.52 -0.61
C GLY A 101 -4.77 12.25 -1.74
N LEU A 102 -3.54 11.85 -2.03
CA LEU A 102 -2.70 12.48 -3.03
C LEU A 102 -2.30 11.47 -4.09
N TRP A 103 -2.38 11.86 -5.35
CA TRP A 103 -1.87 11.09 -6.48
C TRP A 103 -0.84 11.90 -7.24
N TYR A 104 0.39 11.38 -7.27
CA TYR A 104 1.48 11.88 -8.11
C TYR A 104 1.83 10.85 -9.18
N ARG A 105 2.41 11.32 -10.28
CA ARG A 105 2.99 10.46 -11.31
C ARG A 105 4.37 10.97 -11.69
N LYS A 106 5.36 10.06 -11.66
CA LYS A 106 6.73 10.36 -12.09
C LYS A 106 7.19 9.29 -13.08
N GLY A 107 7.33 9.68 -14.35
CA GLY A 107 7.56 8.73 -15.43
C GLY A 107 6.39 7.76 -15.59
N LYS A 108 6.67 6.46 -15.44
CA LYS A 108 5.65 5.39 -15.50
C LYS A 108 5.07 5.03 -14.12
N VAL A 109 5.67 5.52 -13.04
CA VAL A 109 5.29 5.16 -11.67
C VAL A 109 4.17 6.05 -11.16
N ASN A 110 3.13 5.45 -10.60
CA ASN A 110 2.05 6.14 -9.90
C ASN A 110 2.25 6.02 -8.38
N TYR A 111 2.16 7.15 -7.68
CA TYR A 111 2.31 7.24 -6.23
C TYR A 111 0.98 7.70 -5.64
N PHE A 112 0.41 6.87 -4.79
CA PHE A 112 -0.85 7.14 -4.10
C PHE A 112 -0.58 7.25 -2.61
N SER A 113 -0.98 8.36 -2.01
CA SER A 113 -0.88 8.55 -0.57
C SER A 113 -2.26 8.67 0.04
N PHE A 114 -2.51 7.90 1.09
CA PHE A 114 -3.77 7.82 1.80
C PHE A 114 -3.60 8.19 3.27
N PRO A 115 -4.66 8.67 3.94
CA PRO A 115 -4.67 8.81 5.39
C PRO A 115 -4.31 7.50 6.11
N GLY A 116 -3.77 7.62 7.33
CA GLY A 116 -3.46 6.46 8.17
C GLY A 116 -4.70 5.72 8.68
N VAL A 117 -5.85 6.40 8.76
CA VAL A 117 -7.11 5.85 9.26
C VAL A 117 -7.61 4.73 8.32
N PRO A 118 -7.74 3.48 8.83
CA PRO A 118 -8.03 2.33 7.96
C PRO A 118 -9.36 2.41 7.20
N SER A 119 -10.40 2.98 7.79
CA SER A 119 -11.70 3.13 7.12
C SER A 119 -11.62 4.08 5.92
N GLU A 120 -10.91 5.20 6.07
CA GLU A 120 -10.69 6.19 5.02
C GLU A 120 -9.86 5.59 3.89
N MET A 121 -8.70 5.04 4.22
CA MET A 121 -7.81 4.41 3.25
C MET A 121 -8.52 3.30 2.45
N LYS A 122 -9.31 2.45 3.10
CA LYS A 122 -10.05 1.36 2.43
C LYS A 122 -11.07 1.88 1.42
N LEU A 123 -11.83 2.91 1.78
CA LEU A 123 -12.84 3.48 0.88
C LEU A 123 -12.16 4.15 -0.32
N MET A 124 -11.17 4.99 -0.07
CA MET A 124 -10.44 5.71 -1.10
C MET A 124 -9.72 4.77 -2.06
N SER A 125 -9.02 3.75 -1.54
CA SER A 125 -8.32 2.77 -2.37
C SER A 125 -9.27 1.92 -3.21
N LYS A 126 -10.45 1.56 -2.70
CA LYS A 126 -11.47 0.84 -3.46
C LYS A 126 -11.94 1.63 -4.69
N ASN A 127 -12.22 2.91 -4.51
CA ASN A 127 -12.62 3.81 -5.60
C ASN A 127 -11.48 3.95 -6.63
N LEU A 128 -10.24 4.14 -6.14
CA LEU A 128 -9.06 4.23 -6.99
C LEU A 128 -8.84 2.96 -7.81
N PHE A 129 -8.91 1.78 -7.18
CA PHE A 129 -8.62 0.50 -7.84
C PHE A 129 -9.65 0.17 -8.91
N SER A 130 -10.93 0.53 -8.70
CA SER A 130 -11.95 0.37 -9.73
C SER A 130 -11.69 1.21 -10.99
N PHE A 131 -10.97 2.31 -10.84
CA PHE A 131 -10.59 3.19 -11.95
C PHE A 131 -9.31 2.73 -12.67
N PHE A 132 -8.29 2.29 -11.92
CA PHE A 132 -6.97 1.94 -12.47
C PHE A 132 -6.87 0.50 -12.97
N PHE A 133 -7.62 -0.41 -12.37
CA PHE A 133 -7.50 -1.84 -12.64
C PHE A 133 -8.78 -2.38 -13.25
N ASP A 134 -8.66 -2.91 -14.45
CA ASP A 134 -9.81 -3.53 -15.13
C ASP A 134 -10.15 -4.87 -14.44
N LYS A 135 -11.38 -4.98 -13.94
CA LYS A 135 -11.91 -6.19 -13.30
C LYS A 135 -11.99 -7.40 -14.24
N LYS A 136 -11.86 -7.20 -15.55
CA LYS A 136 -11.98 -8.27 -16.56
C LYS A 136 -10.70 -9.08 -16.78
N LYS A 137 -9.55 -8.68 -16.23
CA LYS A 137 -8.34 -9.48 -16.28
C LYS A 137 -8.38 -10.53 -15.19
N LYS A 138 -8.61 -11.78 -15.61
CA LYS A 138 -8.48 -13.05 -14.86
C LYS A 138 -8.47 -12.85 -13.33
N GLU A 139 -9.58 -13.18 -12.71
CA GLU A 139 -9.57 -13.46 -11.28
C GLU A 139 -8.56 -14.57 -11.03
N ASN A 140 -7.37 -14.21 -10.54
CA ASN A 140 -6.50 -15.21 -9.97
C ASN A 140 -7.25 -15.78 -8.78
N THR A 141 -7.77 -16.98 -8.93
CA THR A 141 -8.52 -17.64 -7.88
C THR A 141 -7.53 -18.18 -6.87
N PHE A 142 -7.43 -17.51 -5.74
CA PHE A 142 -6.63 -17.99 -4.61
C PHE A 142 -7.50 -18.92 -3.77
N PHE A 143 -7.06 -20.13 -3.62
CA PHE A 143 -7.63 -21.06 -2.65
C PHE A 143 -6.75 -21.07 -1.40
N GLN A 144 -7.32 -20.72 -0.26
CA GLN A 144 -6.65 -20.88 1.03
C GLN A 144 -7.24 -22.11 1.72
N VAL A 145 -6.41 -23.10 1.94
CA VAL A 145 -6.77 -24.31 2.70
C VAL A 145 -6.12 -24.20 4.08
N ASN A 146 -6.94 -24.17 5.12
CA ASN A 146 -6.45 -24.23 6.50
C ASN A 146 -6.46 -25.68 6.98
N THR A 147 -5.32 -26.15 7.46
CA THR A 147 -5.19 -27.50 8.03
C THR A 147 -4.95 -27.41 9.52
N ILE A 148 -5.54 -28.36 10.29
CA ILE A 148 -5.37 -28.45 11.74
C ILE A 148 -4.79 -29.81 12.05
N GLY A 149 -3.72 -29.85 12.86
CA GLY A 149 -3.12 -31.09 13.33
C GLY A 149 -2.30 -31.87 12.29
N VAL A 150 -2.06 -31.29 11.12
CA VAL A 150 -1.21 -31.90 10.08
C VAL A 150 0.11 -31.13 10.02
N PRO A 151 1.27 -31.76 10.28
CA PRO A 151 2.57 -31.13 10.13
C PRO A 151 2.85 -30.73 8.68
N GLU A 152 3.53 -29.60 8.47
CA GLU A 152 3.90 -29.07 7.15
C GLU A 152 4.66 -30.08 6.29
N SER A 153 5.53 -30.89 6.91
CA SER A 153 6.28 -31.97 6.26
C SER A 153 5.39 -33.05 5.61
N LYS A 154 4.20 -33.31 6.18
CA LYS A 154 3.23 -34.22 5.57
C LYS A 154 2.42 -33.55 4.47
N LEU A 155 2.12 -32.26 4.63
CA LEU A 155 1.41 -31.46 3.60
C LEU A 155 2.25 -31.31 2.35
N SER A 156 3.55 -31.04 2.47
CA SER A 156 4.45 -30.87 1.31
C SER A 156 4.48 -32.13 0.41
N LEU A 157 4.43 -33.32 1.00
CA LEU A 157 4.36 -34.58 0.25
C LEU A 157 3.06 -34.73 -0.54
N LEU A 158 1.94 -34.25 0.02
CA LEU A 158 0.62 -34.30 -0.64
C LEU A 158 0.49 -33.24 -1.73
N LEU A 159 1.15 -32.08 -1.56
CA LEU A 159 1.07 -30.95 -2.47
C LEU A 159 2.12 -30.96 -3.58
N HIS A 160 3.10 -31.86 -3.52
CA HIS A 160 4.20 -31.94 -4.50
C HIS A 160 3.74 -32.00 -5.98
N ASN A 161 2.57 -32.56 -6.23
CA ASN A 161 2.00 -32.65 -7.57
C ASN A 161 1.30 -31.36 -8.03
N PHE A 162 1.07 -30.39 -7.13
CA PHE A 162 0.43 -29.11 -7.43
C PHE A 162 1.45 -27.96 -7.61
N GLU A 163 2.72 -28.19 -7.30
CA GLU A 163 3.81 -27.21 -7.41
C GLU A 163 4.49 -27.20 -8.80
N LYS A 164 3.97 -27.97 -9.73
CA LYS A 164 4.37 -28.00 -11.14
C LYS A 164 3.33 -27.26 -11.97
#